data_f8ca824b32e3d7cd913cd31d9cda607a
#
_entry.id   f8ca824b32e3d7cd913cd31d9cda607a
#
_cell.length_a   1.000
_cell.length_b   1.000
_cell.length_c   1.000
_cell.angle_alpha   90.00
_cell.angle_beta   90.00
_cell.angle_gamma   90.00
#
_symmetry.space_group_name_H-M   'P 1'
#
loop_
_entity.id
_entity.type
_entity.pdbx_description
1 polymer ?
#
loop_
_entity_poly.entity_id
_entity_poly.type
_entity_poly.pdbx_seq_one_letter_code
_entity_poly.pdbx_strand_id
1 'polypeptide(L)'
;MRAVRPDISERTACRLLQVSRSALHRSTKGKRAHATLSETLVAKLEPLIQAYPTYGYRRLWALLRFREGQFHNRKAVYRALRLKRWLVHQRTATPRPRVQSRRSRTTQRNHRWAMDVTHIPCGQDGWGHLTAVIDCHDREVIGYEFALRGRAQEAERAIEAACLTRFGTLRPVGATPVLRSDNGLIFQSRRFRQACRDYRLTQEFITPYTPQQNGLIERFFRSLKEECIWQYRFGSFKEAQHRINGWMRWYNEGRPHQALQYRSPRQYRQKQGLQVA
;
A
#
# COMPACT_ATOMS: atom_id res chain seq x y z
N MET A 1 -44.19 21.09 -26.95
CA MET A 1 -44.89 20.32 -27.98
C MET A 1 -46.38 20.14 -27.66
N ARG A 2 -46.79 19.74 -26.46
CA ARG A 2 -48.23 19.63 -26.09
C ARG A 2 -49.00 20.94 -26.20
N ALA A 3 -48.34 22.05 -25.94
CA ALA A 3 -48.96 23.39 -26.09
C ALA A 3 -49.22 23.81 -27.54
N VAL A 4 -48.59 23.15 -28.53
CA VAL A 4 -48.66 23.52 -29.95
C VAL A 4 -49.51 22.50 -30.75
N ARG A 5 -49.50 21.24 -30.33
CA ARG A 5 -50.25 20.13 -31.02
C ARG A 5 -50.84 19.18 -29.97
N PRO A 6 -52.00 19.53 -29.43
CA PRO A 6 -52.66 18.75 -28.39
C PRO A 6 -53.20 17.38 -28.89
N ASP A 7 -53.28 17.18 -30.18
CA ASP A 7 -53.72 15.95 -30.87
C ASP A 7 -52.67 14.84 -30.89
N ILE A 8 -51.38 15.15 -30.60
CA ILE A 8 -50.30 14.17 -30.63
C ILE A 8 -50.11 13.55 -29.25
N SER A 9 -50.27 12.21 -29.20
CA SER A 9 -50.02 11.48 -27.97
C SER A 9 -48.56 11.54 -27.55
N GLU A 10 -48.29 11.57 -26.24
CA GLU A 10 -46.95 11.59 -25.69
C GLU A 10 -46.08 10.42 -26.22
N ARG A 11 -46.69 9.27 -26.40
CA ARG A 11 -46.02 8.07 -26.95
C ARG A 11 -45.55 8.30 -28.40
N THR A 12 -46.40 8.96 -29.20
CA THR A 12 -46.07 9.28 -30.59
C THR A 12 -45.00 10.36 -30.67
N ALA A 13 -45.09 11.39 -29.84
CA ALA A 13 -44.08 12.44 -29.75
C ALA A 13 -42.71 11.90 -29.34
N CYS A 14 -42.65 11.03 -28.35
CA CYS A 14 -41.40 10.36 -27.92
C CYS A 14 -40.77 9.54 -29.04
N ARG A 15 -41.58 8.78 -29.77
CA ARG A 15 -41.12 7.95 -30.90
C ARG A 15 -40.57 8.82 -32.04
N LEU A 16 -41.24 9.91 -32.41
CA LEU A 16 -40.81 10.81 -33.46
C LEU A 16 -39.50 11.52 -33.11
N LEU A 17 -39.35 11.91 -31.84
CA LEU A 17 -38.15 12.62 -31.35
C LEU A 17 -37.03 11.67 -30.86
N GLN A 18 -37.23 10.36 -30.94
CA GLN A 18 -36.30 9.33 -30.43
C GLN A 18 -35.90 9.56 -28.96
N VAL A 19 -36.80 10.06 -28.14
CA VAL A 19 -36.59 10.31 -26.71
C VAL A 19 -37.38 9.32 -25.90
N SER A 20 -36.78 8.77 -24.84
CA SER A 20 -37.52 7.86 -23.94
C SER A 20 -38.56 8.60 -23.13
N ARG A 21 -39.74 7.99 -22.89
CA ARG A 21 -40.81 8.58 -22.05
C ARG A 21 -40.30 8.90 -20.63
N SER A 22 -39.43 8.08 -20.08
CA SER A 22 -38.80 8.31 -18.78
C SER A 22 -37.91 9.58 -18.77
N ALA A 23 -37.37 9.99 -19.92
CA ALA A 23 -36.61 11.23 -20.04
C ALA A 23 -37.51 12.47 -19.98
N LEU A 24 -38.73 12.39 -20.53
CA LEU A 24 -39.73 13.48 -20.45
C LEU A 24 -40.26 13.69 -19.03
N HIS A 25 -40.47 12.60 -18.30
CA HIS A 25 -40.93 12.64 -16.90
C HIS A 25 -39.80 12.73 -15.90
N ARG A 26 -38.53 12.73 -16.38
CA ARG A 26 -37.41 13.00 -15.51
C ARG A 26 -37.52 14.48 -15.09
N SER A 27 -38.21 14.70 -13.97
CA SER A 27 -38.15 15.98 -13.29
C SER A 27 -36.70 16.48 -13.34
N THR A 28 -36.49 17.66 -13.92
CA THR A 28 -35.28 18.42 -13.68
C THR A 28 -35.34 18.83 -12.20
N LYS A 29 -35.20 17.82 -11.30
CA LYS A 29 -34.96 18.10 -9.90
C LYS A 29 -33.82 19.06 -9.91
N GLY A 30 -34.11 20.30 -9.53
CA GLY A 30 -33.21 21.44 -9.65
C GLY A 30 -31.80 21.01 -9.28
N LYS A 31 -30.80 21.48 -10.01
CA LYS A 31 -29.39 21.13 -9.84
C LYS A 31 -29.16 20.87 -8.34
N ARG A 32 -28.94 19.62 -7.95
CA ARG A 32 -28.75 19.27 -6.53
C ARG A 32 -27.90 20.35 -5.93
N ALA A 33 -28.45 21.14 -5.00
CA ALA A 33 -27.75 22.24 -4.35
C ALA A 33 -26.36 21.75 -4.05
N HIS A 34 -25.33 22.46 -4.52
CA HIS A 34 -23.95 22.03 -4.32
C HIS A 34 -23.81 21.78 -2.83
N ALA A 35 -23.69 20.51 -2.45
CA ALA A 35 -23.67 20.13 -1.05
C ALA A 35 -22.59 20.99 -0.37
N THR A 36 -23.03 21.85 0.53
CA THR A 36 -22.18 22.79 1.26
C THR A 36 -20.99 22.05 1.83
N LEU A 37 -19.82 22.60 1.65
CA LEU A 37 -18.60 22.00 2.18
C LEU A 37 -18.72 22.02 3.72
N SER A 38 -18.64 20.85 4.36
CA SER A 38 -18.63 20.80 5.81
C SER A 38 -17.29 21.34 6.32
N GLU A 39 -17.32 22.51 6.94
CA GLU A 39 -16.15 23.15 7.55
C GLU A 39 -15.51 22.26 8.62
N THR A 40 -16.33 21.55 9.38
CA THR A 40 -15.87 20.59 10.38
C THR A 40 -15.04 19.45 9.75
N LEU A 41 -15.44 18.95 8.57
CA LEU A 41 -14.67 17.95 7.83
C LEU A 41 -13.36 18.54 7.30
N VAL A 42 -13.37 19.76 6.81
CA VAL A 42 -12.19 20.46 6.30
C VAL A 42 -11.16 20.65 7.41
N ALA A 43 -11.57 21.18 8.55
CA ALA A 43 -10.71 21.40 9.71
C ALA A 43 -10.04 20.08 10.21
N LYS A 44 -10.72 18.94 10.07
CA LYS A 44 -10.15 17.62 10.43
C LYS A 44 -9.22 17.06 9.36
N LEU A 45 -9.43 17.39 8.10
CA LEU A 45 -8.58 16.92 7.00
C LEU A 45 -7.25 17.66 6.94
N GLU A 46 -7.22 18.93 7.30
CA GLU A 46 -6.03 19.78 7.19
C GLU A 46 -4.82 19.25 7.99
N PRO A 47 -4.92 18.93 9.29
CA PRO A 47 -3.79 18.37 10.04
C PRO A 47 -3.37 16.98 9.52
N LEU A 48 -4.31 16.18 9.00
CA LEU A 48 -3.98 14.89 8.40
C LEU A 48 -3.19 15.04 7.10
N ILE A 49 -3.50 16.05 6.29
CA ILE A 49 -2.76 16.33 5.05
C ILE A 49 -1.35 16.82 5.37
N GLN A 50 -1.20 17.67 6.38
CA GLN A 50 0.11 18.13 6.84
C GLN A 50 0.97 16.97 7.36
N ALA A 51 0.37 16.07 8.15
CA ALA A 51 1.07 14.89 8.68
C ALA A 51 1.36 13.83 7.60
N TYR A 52 0.51 13.72 6.58
CA TYR A 52 0.59 12.68 5.53
C TYR A 52 0.40 13.28 4.12
N PRO A 53 1.33 14.11 3.64
CA PRO A 53 1.15 14.89 2.39
C PRO A 53 1.02 14.02 1.14
N THR A 54 1.46 12.78 1.18
CA THR A 54 1.41 11.83 0.07
C THR A 54 0.12 10.99 0.04
N TYR A 55 -0.76 11.17 1.04
CA TYR A 55 -1.95 10.33 1.15
C TYR A 55 -3.10 10.85 0.28
N GLY A 56 -3.60 9.96 -0.60
CA GLY A 56 -4.83 10.21 -1.34
C GLY A 56 -6.09 10.06 -0.45
N TYR A 57 -7.22 10.57 -0.92
CA TYR A 57 -8.50 10.63 -0.20
C TYR A 57 -8.92 9.32 0.48
N ARG A 58 -8.58 8.15 -0.08
CA ARG A 58 -8.96 6.84 0.49
C ARG A 58 -8.24 6.56 1.79
N ARG A 59 -6.95 6.91 1.90
CA ARG A 59 -6.17 6.75 3.12
C ARG A 59 -6.53 7.79 4.16
N LEU A 60 -6.73 9.05 3.76
CA LEU A 60 -7.21 10.11 4.66
C LEU A 60 -8.59 9.74 5.24
N TRP A 61 -9.51 9.26 4.41
CA TRP A 61 -10.79 8.74 4.88
C TRP A 61 -10.63 7.57 5.87
N ALA A 62 -9.69 6.68 5.61
CA ALA A 62 -9.44 5.55 6.50
C ALA A 62 -8.86 5.99 7.86
N LEU A 63 -7.97 6.98 7.88
CA LEU A 63 -7.46 7.55 9.13
C LEU A 63 -8.59 8.19 9.93
N LEU A 64 -9.42 9.04 9.32
CA LEU A 64 -10.59 9.63 9.98
C LEU A 64 -11.50 8.54 10.59
N ARG A 65 -11.81 7.48 9.82
CA ARG A 65 -12.76 6.46 10.25
C ARG A 65 -12.21 5.53 11.33
N PHE A 66 -10.99 5.01 11.13
CA PHE A 66 -10.47 3.89 11.93
C PHE A 66 -9.52 4.32 13.03
N ARG A 67 -8.88 5.49 12.89
CA ARG A 67 -8.00 6.04 13.92
C ARG A 67 -8.69 7.10 14.78
N GLU A 68 -9.46 7.99 14.16
CA GLU A 68 -10.09 9.11 14.85
C GLU A 68 -11.57 8.87 15.17
N GLY A 69 -12.13 7.70 14.80
CA GLY A 69 -13.52 7.35 15.07
C GLY A 69 -14.56 8.21 14.34
N GLN A 70 -14.15 8.94 13.30
CA GLN A 70 -15.01 9.90 12.59
C GLN A 70 -15.70 9.26 11.39
N PHE A 71 -17.02 9.23 11.41
CA PHE A 71 -17.84 8.58 10.40
C PHE A 71 -18.24 9.55 9.27
N HIS A 72 -17.38 9.69 8.26
CA HIS A 72 -17.66 10.47 7.06
C HIS A 72 -17.84 9.58 5.83
N ASN A 73 -18.70 10.01 4.91
CA ASN A 73 -18.81 9.35 3.62
C ASN A 73 -17.53 9.58 2.80
N ARG A 74 -17.00 8.51 2.22
CA ARG A 74 -15.79 8.58 1.39
C ARG A 74 -15.90 9.56 0.22
N LYS A 75 -17.13 9.68 -0.37
CA LYS A 75 -17.40 10.67 -1.44
C LYS A 75 -17.35 12.10 -0.91
N ALA A 76 -17.72 12.34 0.35
CA ALA A 76 -17.63 13.67 0.98
C ALA A 76 -16.16 14.09 1.17
N VAL A 77 -15.31 13.18 1.67
CA VAL A 77 -13.86 13.42 1.79
C VAL A 77 -13.24 13.72 0.41
N TYR A 78 -13.54 12.94 -0.61
CA TYR A 78 -13.04 13.21 -1.97
C TYR A 78 -13.49 14.59 -2.48
N ARG A 79 -14.76 14.97 -2.25
CA ARG A 79 -15.30 16.26 -2.67
C ARG A 79 -14.62 17.42 -1.94
N ALA A 80 -14.42 17.30 -0.63
CA ALA A 80 -13.71 18.30 0.16
C ALA A 80 -12.29 18.55 -0.38
N LEU A 81 -11.52 17.49 -0.59
CA LEU A 81 -10.17 17.58 -1.15
C LEU A 81 -10.14 18.16 -2.56
N ARG A 82 -11.12 17.82 -3.41
CA ARG A 82 -11.24 18.35 -4.76
C ARG A 82 -11.52 19.85 -4.75
N LEU A 83 -12.47 20.30 -3.94
CA LEU A 83 -12.85 21.73 -3.87
C LEU A 83 -11.73 22.59 -3.29
N LYS A 84 -10.99 22.06 -2.30
CA LYS A 84 -9.82 22.73 -1.70
C LYS A 84 -8.55 22.58 -2.55
N ARG A 85 -8.58 21.84 -3.67
CA ARG A 85 -7.41 21.52 -4.51
C ARG A 85 -6.31 20.76 -3.76
N TRP A 86 -6.67 19.95 -2.77
CA TRP A 86 -5.75 19.14 -1.94
C TRP A 86 -5.60 17.70 -2.44
N LEU A 87 -6.08 17.40 -3.66
CA LEU A 87 -5.87 16.08 -4.23
C LEU A 87 -4.40 15.89 -4.60
N VAL A 88 -3.82 14.78 -4.14
CA VAL A 88 -2.46 14.39 -4.53
C VAL A 88 -2.42 14.07 -6.01
N HIS A 89 -1.44 14.61 -6.72
CA HIS A 89 -1.23 14.33 -8.14
C HIS A 89 -0.96 12.84 -8.35
N GLN A 90 -1.82 12.18 -9.12
CA GLN A 90 -1.55 10.80 -9.52
C GLN A 90 -0.68 10.83 -10.78
N ARG A 91 0.53 10.28 -10.67
CA ARG A 91 1.32 9.99 -11.87
C ARG A 91 0.55 8.99 -12.71
N THR A 92 0.13 9.39 -13.92
CA THR A 92 -0.39 8.47 -14.92
C THR A 92 0.74 7.52 -15.31
N ALA A 93 0.65 6.28 -14.87
CA ALA A 93 1.59 5.27 -15.32
C ALA A 93 1.37 5.03 -16.81
N THR A 94 2.41 5.20 -17.62
CA THR A 94 2.39 4.74 -19.01
C THR A 94 2.02 3.25 -19.01
N PRO A 95 1.01 2.81 -19.77
CA PRO A 95 0.66 1.41 -19.86
C PRO A 95 1.88 0.62 -20.34
N ARG A 96 2.42 -0.23 -19.50
CA ARG A 96 3.46 -1.18 -19.91
C ARG A 96 2.76 -2.46 -20.35
N PRO A 97 3.27 -3.16 -21.40
CA PRO A 97 2.79 -4.48 -21.75
C PRO A 97 2.81 -5.36 -20.49
N ARG A 98 1.66 -5.91 -20.13
CA ARG A 98 1.58 -6.82 -18.97
C ARG A 98 1.93 -8.21 -19.47
N VAL A 99 3.10 -8.69 -19.10
CA VAL A 99 3.35 -10.13 -19.14
C VAL A 99 2.35 -10.76 -18.16
N GLN A 100 1.54 -11.71 -18.67
CA GLN A 100 0.56 -12.42 -17.84
C GLN A 100 1.30 -13.38 -16.90
N SER A 101 1.84 -12.88 -15.81
CA SER A 101 2.37 -13.72 -14.74
C SER A 101 1.33 -13.87 -13.64
N ARG A 102 1.17 -15.09 -13.11
CA ARG A 102 0.30 -15.32 -11.97
C ARG A 102 0.80 -14.49 -10.79
N ARG A 103 -0.03 -13.57 -10.31
CA ARG A 103 0.25 -12.83 -9.08
C ARG A 103 0.40 -13.84 -7.95
N SER A 104 1.51 -13.80 -7.25
CA SER A 104 1.71 -14.58 -6.05
C SER A 104 0.77 -14.11 -4.95
N ARG A 105 -0.36 -14.79 -4.81
CA ARG A 105 -1.26 -14.60 -3.67
C ARG A 105 -1.05 -15.76 -2.71
N THR A 106 -0.78 -15.44 -1.46
CA THR A 106 -0.74 -16.42 -0.39
C THR A 106 -2.04 -16.34 0.39
N THR A 107 -2.59 -17.48 0.73
CA THR A 107 -3.85 -17.60 1.49
C THR A 107 -3.59 -17.57 3.00
N GLN A 108 -2.36 -17.87 3.43
CA GLN A 108 -1.98 -18.01 4.83
C GLN A 108 -0.73 -17.20 5.15
N ARG A 109 -0.66 -16.70 6.38
CA ARG A 109 0.55 -16.08 6.95
C ARG A 109 1.70 -17.09 7.03
N ASN A 110 2.93 -16.60 6.96
CA ASN A 110 4.14 -17.41 7.01
C ASN A 110 4.24 -18.51 5.93
N HIS A 111 3.41 -18.46 4.89
CA HIS A 111 3.54 -19.35 3.75
C HIS A 111 4.61 -18.88 2.77
N ARG A 112 4.66 -17.57 2.51
CA ARG A 112 5.66 -16.94 1.63
C ARG A 112 6.06 -15.58 2.15
N TRP A 113 7.35 -15.38 2.24
CA TRP A 113 7.98 -14.09 2.49
C TRP A 113 8.62 -13.57 1.22
N ALA A 114 8.63 -12.27 1.02
CA ALA A 114 9.38 -11.62 -0.05
C ALA A 114 10.50 -10.79 0.55
N MET A 115 11.66 -10.84 -0.07
CA MET A 115 12.87 -10.15 0.34
C MET A 115 13.49 -9.41 -0.83
N ASP A 116 14.04 -8.23 -0.55
CA ASP A 116 14.74 -7.41 -1.53
C ASP A 116 15.59 -6.35 -0.84
N VAL A 117 16.47 -5.69 -1.59
CA VAL A 117 17.38 -4.65 -1.12
C VAL A 117 17.11 -3.34 -1.85
N THR A 118 17.10 -2.23 -1.12
CA THR A 118 17.05 -0.89 -1.73
C THR A 118 18.14 0.02 -1.19
N HIS A 119 18.56 0.97 -2.01
CA HIS A 119 19.61 1.93 -1.68
C HIS A 119 18.97 3.27 -1.28
N ILE A 120 19.55 3.91 -0.29
CA ILE A 120 19.06 5.15 0.33
C ILE A 120 20.24 6.12 0.50
N PRO A 121 20.16 7.35 -0.03
CA PRO A 121 21.21 8.33 0.17
C PRO A 121 21.22 8.80 1.64
N CYS A 122 22.39 8.79 2.26
CA CYS A 122 22.63 9.12 3.67
C CYS A 122 23.55 10.34 3.86
N GLY A 123 23.47 11.31 2.96
CA GLY A 123 24.26 12.54 3.04
C GLY A 123 25.78 12.27 3.00
N GLN A 124 26.49 12.77 4.00
CA GLN A 124 27.94 12.62 4.11
C GLN A 124 28.44 11.18 4.23
N ASP A 125 27.58 10.25 4.68
CA ASP A 125 27.92 8.83 4.84
C ASP A 125 27.69 8.01 3.56
N GLY A 126 27.29 8.66 2.46
CA GLY A 126 27.09 8.03 1.16
C GLY A 126 25.80 7.24 1.06
N TRP A 127 25.88 5.98 0.67
CA TRP A 127 24.71 5.12 0.42
C TRP A 127 24.51 4.11 1.54
N GLY A 128 23.31 4.12 2.13
CA GLY A 128 22.84 3.05 2.99
C GLY A 128 22.08 1.98 2.18
N HIS A 129 22.15 0.75 2.63
CA HIS A 129 21.51 -0.43 2.04
C HIS A 129 20.45 -0.94 3.01
N LEU A 130 19.20 -0.91 2.60
CA LEU A 130 18.09 -1.43 3.36
C LEU A 130 17.64 -2.76 2.78
N THR A 131 17.89 -3.83 3.50
CA THR A 131 17.32 -5.15 3.21
C THR A 131 16.05 -5.32 4.04
N ALA A 132 14.95 -5.76 3.43
CA ALA A 132 13.70 -5.97 4.14
C ALA A 132 13.04 -7.29 3.76
N VAL A 133 12.34 -7.87 4.72
CA VAL A 133 11.54 -9.09 4.58
C VAL A 133 10.09 -8.76 4.92
N ILE A 134 9.17 -9.08 4.01
CA ILE A 134 7.73 -8.84 4.16
C ILE A 134 6.95 -10.14 4.01
N ASP A 135 5.97 -10.37 4.86
CA ASP A 135 5.02 -11.46 4.67
C ASP A 135 4.03 -11.12 3.55
N CYS A 136 3.92 -12.00 2.56
CA CYS A 136 3.09 -11.78 1.38
C CYS A 136 1.58 -11.82 1.66
N HIS A 137 1.15 -12.36 2.80
CA HIS A 137 -0.25 -12.44 3.19
C HIS A 137 -0.72 -11.18 3.92
N ASP A 138 -0.13 -10.90 5.08
CA ASP A 138 -0.52 -9.78 5.94
C ASP A 138 0.25 -8.48 5.68
N ARG A 139 1.27 -8.53 4.80
CA ARG A 139 2.10 -7.39 4.39
C ARG A 139 2.89 -6.74 5.53
N GLU A 140 3.05 -7.43 6.63
CA GLU A 140 3.90 -6.96 7.73
C GLU A 140 5.37 -7.03 7.32
N VAL A 141 6.12 -5.97 7.57
CA VAL A 141 7.58 -6.00 7.53
C VAL A 141 8.03 -6.72 8.78
N ILE A 142 8.49 -7.95 8.61
CA ILE A 142 8.81 -8.87 9.71
C ILE A 142 10.27 -8.85 10.12
N GLY A 143 11.14 -8.40 9.22
CA GLY A 143 12.55 -8.21 9.49
C GLY A 143 13.16 -7.20 8.52
N TYR A 144 14.14 -6.46 8.95
CA TYR A 144 14.94 -5.59 8.10
C TYR A 144 16.28 -5.29 8.75
N GLU A 145 17.26 -4.98 7.90
CA GLU A 145 18.57 -4.48 8.28
C GLU A 145 18.90 -3.25 7.43
N PHE A 146 19.28 -2.16 8.08
CA PHE A 146 19.74 -0.96 7.40
C PHE A 146 21.19 -0.68 7.79
N ALA A 147 22.10 -0.76 6.83
CA ALA A 147 23.52 -0.67 7.04
C ALA A 147 24.23 0.08 5.90
N LEU A 148 25.44 0.58 6.14
CA LEU A 148 26.30 1.21 5.12
C LEU A 148 26.89 0.17 4.14
N ARG A 149 26.74 -1.11 4.42
CA ARG A 149 27.21 -2.20 3.56
C ARG A 149 26.03 -3.09 3.18
N GLY A 150 25.92 -3.43 1.90
CA GLY A 150 24.91 -4.34 1.37
C GLY A 150 25.51 -5.70 1.01
N ARG A 151 25.80 -6.53 2.01
CA ARG A 151 26.43 -7.86 1.84
C ARG A 151 25.48 -8.97 2.28
N ALA A 152 25.90 -10.20 2.07
CA ALA A 152 25.16 -11.38 2.53
C ALA A 152 24.90 -11.41 4.03
N GLN A 153 25.80 -10.82 4.84
CA GLN A 153 25.66 -10.74 6.28
C GLN A 153 24.50 -9.85 6.71
N GLU A 154 24.30 -8.71 6.07
CA GLU A 154 23.18 -7.81 6.34
C GLU A 154 21.85 -8.43 5.89
N ALA A 155 21.87 -9.18 4.79
CA ALA A 155 20.70 -9.95 4.35
C ALA A 155 20.37 -11.09 5.34
N GLU A 156 21.36 -11.78 5.88
CA GLU A 156 21.21 -12.78 6.94
C GLU A 156 20.56 -12.18 8.20
N ARG A 157 21.04 -11.04 8.70
CA ARG A 157 20.42 -10.35 9.85
C ARG A 157 18.95 -10.00 9.63
N ALA A 158 18.57 -9.63 8.40
CA ALA A 158 17.19 -9.35 8.09
C ALA A 158 16.28 -10.59 8.18
N ILE A 159 16.76 -11.78 7.76
CA ILE A 159 16.01 -13.03 7.91
C ILE A 159 16.03 -13.55 9.36
N GLU A 160 17.11 -13.34 10.11
CA GLU A 160 17.16 -13.59 11.56
C GLU A 160 16.07 -12.81 12.29
N ALA A 161 16.01 -11.50 12.06
CA ALA A 161 14.98 -10.63 12.63
C ALA A 161 13.57 -11.10 12.25
N ALA A 162 13.38 -11.56 11.01
CA ALA A 162 12.11 -12.09 10.53
C ALA A 162 11.71 -13.39 11.25
N CYS A 163 12.64 -14.34 11.41
CA CYS A 163 12.42 -15.59 12.14
C CYS A 163 12.07 -15.32 13.61
N LEU A 164 12.85 -14.48 14.29
CA LEU A 164 12.60 -14.10 15.68
C LEU A 164 11.24 -13.41 15.84
N THR A 165 10.89 -12.51 14.94
CA THR A 165 9.59 -11.78 14.97
C THR A 165 8.40 -12.72 14.79
N ARG A 166 8.52 -13.76 13.97
CA ARG A 166 7.41 -14.66 13.62
C ARG A 166 7.34 -15.92 14.48
N PHE A 167 8.47 -16.44 14.87
CA PHE A 167 8.57 -17.75 15.53
C PHE A 167 9.21 -17.68 16.92
N GLY A 168 9.81 -16.56 17.30
CA GLY A 168 10.58 -16.46 18.55
C GLY A 168 11.87 -17.26 18.56
N THR A 169 12.22 -17.91 17.44
CA THR A 169 13.40 -18.76 17.29
C THR A 169 13.95 -18.69 15.86
N LEU A 170 15.23 -18.96 15.69
CA LEU A 170 15.87 -19.04 14.37
C LEU A 170 15.57 -20.35 13.65
N ARG A 171 15.19 -21.40 14.38
CA ARG A 171 14.89 -22.74 13.84
C ARG A 171 13.46 -23.14 14.16
N PRO A 172 12.48 -22.61 13.42
CA PRO A 172 11.08 -22.96 13.68
C PRO A 172 10.81 -24.44 13.43
N VAL A 173 9.89 -25.00 14.22
CA VAL A 173 9.40 -26.36 14.06
C VAL A 173 8.13 -26.34 13.21
N GLY A 174 7.98 -27.32 12.32
CA GLY A 174 6.82 -27.45 11.43
C GLY A 174 7.02 -26.77 10.08
N ALA A 175 5.92 -26.30 9.47
CA ALA A 175 5.95 -25.69 8.16
C ALA A 175 6.67 -24.34 8.19
N THR A 176 7.65 -24.19 7.31
CA THR A 176 8.48 -23.00 7.20
C THR A 176 8.17 -22.23 5.93
N PRO A 177 8.33 -20.90 5.92
CA PRO A 177 7.99 -20.09 4.77
C PRO A 177 8.95 -20.28 3.60
N VAL A 178 8.41 -20.12 2.41
CA VAL A 178 9.21 -19.91 1.21
C VAL A 178 9.70 -18.48 1.20
N LEU A 179 11.02 -18.27 1.16
CA LEU A 179 11.64 -16.95 1.06
C LEU A 179 11.93 -16.64 -0.42
N ARG A 180 11.17 -15.71 -0.97
CA ARG A 180 11.34 -15.25 -2.36
C ARG A 180 12.23 -14.03 -2.42
N SER A 181 13.22 -14.07 -3.32
CA SER A 181 14.10 -12.95 -3.66
C SER A 181 14.27 -12.82 -5.18
N ASP A 182 14.90 -11.74 -5.60
CA ASP A 182 15.44 -11.65 -6.96
C ASP A 182 16.69 -12.53 -7.11
N ASN A 183 17.28 -12.50 -8.31
CA ASN A 183 18.49 -13.26 -8.66
C ASN A 183 19.77 -12.49 -8.30
N GLY A 184 19.73 -11.54 -7.37
CA GLY A 184 20.88 -10.75 -6.93
C GLY A 184 22.00 -11.61 -6.32
N LEU A 185 23.27 -11.21 -6.55
CA LEU A 185 24.45 -11.93 -6.08
C LEU A 185 24.47 -12.15 -4.56
N ILE A 186 23.89 -11.22 -3.80
CA ILE A 186 23.75 -11.32 -2.34
C ILE A 186 22.98 -12.59 -1.97
N PHE A 187 21.83 -12.81 -2.61
CA PHE A 187 20.93 -13.93 -2.33
C PHE A 187 21.41 -15.25 -2.90
N GLN A 188 22.30 -15.21 -3.91
CA GLN A 188 22.94 -16.39 -4.49
C GLN A 188 24.23 -16.79 -3.77
N SER A 189 24.74 -15.96 -2.85
CA SER A 189 25.98 -16.20 -2.13
C SER A 189 25.91 -17.49 -1.28
N ARG A 190 27.05 -18.17 -1.12
CA ARG A 190 27.15 -19.37 -0.27
C ARG A 190 26.70 -19.09 1.15
N ARG A 191 27.09 -17.94 1.71
CA ARG A 191 26.72 -17.52 3.07
C ARG A 191 25.21 -17.41 3.23
N PHE A 192 24.54 -16.68 2.35
CA PHE A 192 23.09 -16.46 2.45
C PHE A 192 22.29 -17.76 2.23
N ARG A 193 22.71 -18.58 1.27
CA ARG A 193 22.09 -19.90 1.05
C ARG A 193 22.25 -20.81 2.26
N GLN A 194 23.42 -20.75 2.95
CA GLN A 194 23.63 -21.51 4.17
C GLN A 194 22.72 -21.01 5.29
N ALA A 195 22.64 -19.69 5.51
CA ALA A 195 21.73 -19.11 6.49
C ALA A 195 20.25 -19.51 6.25
N CYS A 196 19.79 -19.51 4.99
CA CYS A 196 18.43 -19.99 4.68
C CYS A 196 18.23 -21.45 5.10
N ARG A 197 19.20 -22.35 4.85
CA ARG A 197 19.13 -23.75 5.29
C ARG A 197 19.14 -23.87 6.81
N ASP A 198 20.02 -23.13 7.49
CA ASP A 198 20.15 -23.15 8.95
C ASP A 198 18.87 -22.69 9.65
N TYR A 199 18.15 -21.73 9.04
CA TYR A 199 16.86 -21.23 9.53
C TYR A 199 15.65 -21.97 8.93
N ARG A 200 15.88 -23.06 8.23
CA ARG A 200 14.85 -23.89 7.58
C ARG A 200 13.96 -23.14 6.60
N LEU A 201 14.47 -22.07 5.98
CA LEU A 201 13.76 -21.32 4.97
C LEU A 201 13.99 -21.94 3.58
N THR A 202 12.92 -22.18 2.82
CA THR A 202 13.01 -22.61 1.44
C THR A 202 13.21 -21.40 0.53
N GLN A 203 14.39 -21.28 -0.09
CA GLN A 203 14.70 -20.16 -0.97
C GLN A 203 14.04 -20.35 -2.34
N GLU A 204 13.33 -19.32 -2.82
CA GLU A 204 12.71 -19.26 -4.14
C GLU A 204 13.20 -18.00 -4.88
N PHE A 205 13.72 -18.17 -6.08
CA PHE A 205 14.10 -17.04 -6.94
C PHE A 205 12.96 -16.70 -7.89
N ILE A 206 12.81 -15.40 -8.20
CA ILE A 206 11.88 -14.99 -9.27
C ILE A 206 12.39 -15.53 -10.62
N THR A 207 11.45 -15.84 -11.50
CA THR A 207 11.78 -16.20 -12.88
C THR A 207 12.48 -15.00 -13.55
N PRO A 208 13.57 -15.20 -14.30
CA PRO A 208 14.22 -14.12 -15.03
C PRO A 208 13.20 -13.30 -15.85
N TYR A 209 13.38 -12.00 -15.89
CA TYR A 209 12.51 -11.05 -16.60
C TYR A 209 11.05 -10.97 -16.11
N THR A 210 10.74 -11.52 -14.92
CA THR A 210 9.39 -11.44 -14.33
C THR A 210 9.36 -10.70 -12.97
N PRO A 211 9.65 -9.39 -12.95
CA PRO A 211 9.69 -8.60 -11.71
C PRO A 211 8.33 -8.59 -10.98
N GLN A 212 7.23 -8.83 -11.70
CA GLN A 212 5.87 -8.88 -11.11
C GLN A 212 5.74 -9.93 -10.00
N GLN A 213 6.58 -10.96 -9.99
CA GLN A 213 6.60 -11.97 -8.94
C GLN A 213 7.05 -11.39 -7.59
N ASN A 214 7.92 -10.35 -7.60
CA ASN A 214 8.37 -9.65 -6.39
C ASN A 214 7.65 -8.30 -6.17
N GLY A 215 6.60 -8.02 -6.94
CA GLY A 215 5.88 -6.74 -6.96
C GLY A 215 5.29 -6.30 -5.61
N LEU A 216 5.23 -7.19 -4.60
CA LEU A 216 4.74 -6.85 -3.28
C LEU A 216 5.79 -6.07 -2.48
N ILE A 217 7.04 -6.54 -2.47
CA ILE A 217 8.13 -5.84 -1.79
C ILE A 217 8.58 -4.61 -2.58
N GLU A 218 8.53 -4.63 -3.92
CA GLU A 218 8.75 -3.44 -4.75
C GLU A 218 7.75 -2.33 -4.40
N ARG A 219 6.47 -2.69 -4.22
CA ARG A 219 5.43 -1.75 -3.79
C ARG A 219 5.68 -1.23 -2.37
N PHE A 220 6.19 -2.05 -1.49
CA PHE A 220 6.60 -1.66 -0.16
C PHE A 220 7.72 -0.62 -0.22
N PHE A 221 8.82 -0.90 -0.93
CA PHE A 221 9.93 0.04 -1.08
C PHE A 221 9.51 1.34 -1.77
N ARG A 222 8.63 1.26 -2.75
CA ARG A 222 8.07 2.46 -3.35
C ARG A 222 7.30 3.30 -2.31
N SER A 223 6.50 2.68 -1.46
CA SER A 223 5.79 3.38 -0.39
C SER A 223 6.76 4.02 0.61
N LEU A 224 7.82 3.31 0.99
CA LEU A 224 8.88 3.85 1.85
C LEU A 224 9.55 5.07 1.21
N LYS A 225 9.89 4.98 -0.07
CA LYS A 225 10.51 6.10 -0.80
C LYS A 225 9.58 7.29 -0.89
N GLU A 226 8.34 7.11 -1.29
CA GLU A 226 7.35 8.17 -1.45
C GLU A 226 6.96 8.83 -0.11
N GLU A 227 6.82 8.05 0.96
CA GLU A 227 6.23 8.51 2.23
C GLU A 227 7.29 8.90 3.29
N CYS A 228 8.54 8.46 3.11
CA CYS A 228 9.63 8.74 4.03
C CYS A 228 10.85 9.33 3.32
N ILE A 229 11.51 8.56 2.45
CA ILE A 229 12.85 8.91 1.99
C ILE A 229 12.86 10.19 1.15
N TRP A 230 11.92 10.33 0.21
CA TRP A 230 11.85 11.52 -0.66
C TRP A 230 11.23 12.76 0.01
N GLN A 231 10.76 12.62 1.25
CA GLN A 231 10.25 13.74 2.04
C GLN A 231 11.37 14.45 2.82
N TYR A 232 12.55 13.84 2.91
CA TYR A 232 13.68 14.35 3.69
C TYR A 232 14.98 14.35 2.88
N ARG A 233 15.89 15.23 3.25
CA ARG A 233 17.29 15.18 2.85
C ARG A 233 18.10 14.82 4.09
N PHE A 234 18.54 13.58 4.15
CA PHE A 234 19.32 13.11 5.30
C PHE A 234 20.74 13.68 5.26
N GLY A 235 21.20 14.22 6.38
CA GLY A 235 22.58 14.69 6.54
C GLY A 235 23.54 13.53 6.87
N SER A 236 23.05 12.45 7.48
CA SER A 236 23.84 11.29 7.90
C SER A 236 23.05 9.98 7.87
N PHE A 237 23.78 8.86 7.95
CA PHE A 237 23.20 7.52 8.10
C PHE A 237 22.35 7.39 9.37
N LYS A 238 22.81 7.94 10.48
CA LYS A 238 22.10 7.89 11.78
C LYS A 238 20.75 8.59 11.71
N GLU A 239 20.68 9.73 11.05
CA GLU A 239 19.41 10.44 10.80
C GLU A 239 18.46 9.61 9.93
N ALA A 240 18.96 9.08 8.81
CA ALA A 240 18.19 8.21 7.93
C ALA A 240 17.66 6.98 8.68
N GLN A 241 18.50 6.34 9.48
CA GLN A 241 18.13 5.17 10.29
C GLN A 241 17.01 5.50 11.28
N HIS A 242 17.09 6.60 11.98
CA HIS A 242 16.06 7.03 12.93
C HIS A 242 14.71 7.23 12.23
N ARG A 243 14.69 7.94 11.10
CA ARG A 243 13.48 8.19 10.32
C ARG A 243 12.87 6.91 9.73
N ILE A 244 13.71 6.05 9.18
CA ILE A 244 13.28 4.77 8.61
C ILE A 244 12.70 3.87 9.70
N ASN A 245 13.33 3.75 10.86
CA ASN A 245 12.82 2.96 11.97
C ASN A 245 11.45 3.45 12.47
N GLY A 246 11.26 4.76 12.54
CA GLY A 246 9.97 5.37 12.88
C GLY A 246 8.90 5.05 11.83
N TRP A 247 9.25 5.15 10.54
CA TRP A 247 8.33 4.83 9.45
C TRP A 247 8.00 3.33 9.38
N MET A 248 8.96 2.43 9.63
CA MET A 248 8.72 0.97 9.69
C MET A 248 7.70 0.60 10.77
N ARG A 249 7.83 1.21 11.94
CA ARG A 249 6.85 1.05 13.03
C ARG A 249 5.47 1.55 12.60
N TRP A 250 5.41 2.76 12.04
CA TRP A 250 4.17 3.31 11.51
C TRP A 250 3.56 2.45 10.41
N TYR A 251 4.38 1.92 9.49
CA TYR A 251 3.93 1.02 8.42
C TYR A 251 3.21 -0.20 8.98
N ASN A 252 3.79 -0.84 9.99
CA ASN A 252 3.23 -2.06 10.58
C ASN A 252 2.03 -1.79 11.50
N GLU A 253 2.02 -0.69 12.24
CA GLU A 253 1.06 -0.45 13.33
C GLU A 253 -0.08 0.49 12.95
N GLY A 254 0.16 1.47 12.10
CA GLY A 254 -0.78 2.57 11.87
C GLY A 254 -1.17 2.82 10.42
N ARG A 255 -0.34 2.39 9.45
CA ARG A 255 -0.56 2.73 8.05
C ARG A 255 -1.73 1.95 7.44
N PRO A 256 -2.77 2.65 6.88
CA PRO A 256 -3.91 1.96 6.28
C PRO A 256 -3.55 1.29 4.95
N HIS A 257 -3.89 0.01 4.79
CA HIS A 257 -3.72 -0.76 3.56
C HIS A 257 -5.07 -1.14 2.95
N GLN A 258 -5.35 -0.68 1.74
CA GLN A 258 -6.61 -0.98 1.07
C GLN A 258 -6.85 -2.49 0.94
N ALA A 259 -5.81 -3.27 0.64
CA ALA A 259 -5.90 -4.72 0.49
C ALA A 259 -6.11 -5.45 1.82
N LEU A 260 -5.87 -4.80 2.95
CA LEU A 260 -6.12 -5.31 4.30
C LEU A 260 -7.37 -4.64 4.92
N GLN A 261 -8.35 -4.27 4.08
CA GLN A 261 -9.56 -3.59 4.51
C GLN A 261 -9.29 -2.28 5.28
N TYR A 262 -8.26 -1.55 4.85
CA TYR A 262 -7.77 -0.31 5.47
C TYR A 262 -7.21 -0.45 6.90
N ARG A 263 -6.89 -1.68 7.33
CA ARG A 263 -6.14 -1.92 8.56
C ARG A 263 -4.64 -1.84 8.31
N SER A 264 -3.89 -1.62 9.37
CA SER A 264 -2.44 -1.84 9.33
C SER A 264 -2.13 -3.35 9.30
N PRO A 265 -0.93 -3.76 8.90
CA PRO A 265 -0.52 -5.16 8.91
C PRO A 265 -0.75 -5.85 10.27
N ARG A 266 -0.34 -5.23 11.38
CA ARG A 266 -0.52 -5.80 12.73
C ARG A 266 -1.99 -5.88 13.14
N GLN A 267 -2.79 -4.85 12.87
CA GLN A 267 -4.23 -4.88 13.13
C GLN A 267 -4.94 -5.97 12.33
N TYR A 268 -4.53 -6.17 11.08
CA TYR A 268 -5.08 -7.22 10.22
C TYR A 268 -4.73 -8.61 10.77
N ARG A 269 -3.47 -8.83 11.15
CA ARG A 269 -3.00 -10.08 11.76
C ARG A 269 -3.73 -10.41 13.08
N GLN A 270 -3.88 -9.41 13.97
CA GLN A 270 -4.60 -9.58 15.24
C GLN A 270 -6.05 -10.01 15.02
N LYS A 271 -6.73 -9.35 14.08
CA LYS A 271 -8.11 -9.73 13.76
C LYS A 271 -8.25 -11.16 13.23
N GLN A 272 -7.31 -11.61 12.42
CA GLN A 272 -7.32 -12.99 11.94
C GLN A 272 -7.02 -14.02 13.05
N GLY A 273 -6.14 -13.67 14.00
CA GLY A 273 -5.88 -14.51 15.17
C GLY A 273 -7.13 -14.70 16.05
N LEU A 274 -7.96 -13.68 16.20
CA LEU A 274 -9.22 -13.75 16.94
C LEU A 274 -10.34 -14.53 16.22
N GLN A 275 -10.25 -14.72 14.89
CA GLN A 275 -11.23 -15.48 14.12
C GLN A 275 -10.92 -16.98 14.07
N VAL A 276 -9.73 -17.39 14.48
CA VAL A 276 -9.26 -18.78 14.47
C VAL A 276 -9.27 -19.39 15.88
N ALA A 277 -9.44 -18.56 16.92
CA ALA A 277 -9.68 -18.97 18.30
C ALA A 277 -11.16 -19.03 18.63
#